data_af30fe9e61436b113387c50438062c4b
#
_entry.id   af30fe9e61436b113387c50438062c4b
#
_cell.length_a   1.000
_cell.length_b   1.000
_cell.length_c   1.000
_cell.angle_alpha   90.00
_cell.angle_beta   90.00
_cell.angle_gamma   90.00
#
_symmetry.space_group_name_H-M   'P 1'
#
loop_
_entity.id
_entity.type
_entity.pdbx_description
1 polymer ?
#
loop_
_entity_poly.entity_id
_entity_poly.type
_entity_poly.pdbx_seq_one_letter_code
_entity_poly.pdbx_strand_id
1 'polypeptide(L)'
;MHREAPLAQLFRPNAQTRTRLTAVARSSNDSLLNIALDPTEASGKFQLSTRSMVDWTMQKTVLALAVLAIWSVLAGRAIAAPCHNTGSYERWLEDFKKEAAAQGISPRVIAAAAPSMTFDQAIIRRDHGQAVFNQTFLQFSDRMVGGGRIPTGLAKIKQHAALFARIEQKYGVPAQVLTAFWGLESDYGANFGKYNILSATASLAYDCRRPDFFRQQLFDALRIIERGDQRVEDMIGDWAGEFGGMQFTASDYLKNAVDFDGDGRRDLIHSVPDTLASAANFLVSLGWQRSQPWLQEVRVPPSLPWQEADVNIQHPQSQWVAWGVKPAYGELPAGNLPASLILPMGRHGPAFLAYPNFKAFLGWNSAMVYSTTVAYFANRLAGAPTVDHSGAGNIAPLSTQQVMELQRLLIKQGYEGIGEVDGKIGNGTRKATKKAQLKIGLPADAYPTTELIDRLRIGTASDSNR
;
A
#
# COMPACT_ATOMS: atom_id res chain seq x y z
N MET A 1 20.56 11.07 -21.66
CA MET A 1 20.29 10.70 -20.25
C MET A 1 18.79 10.71 -20.05
N HIS A 2 18.16 9.55 -20.10
CA HIS A 2 16.73 9.43 -19.83
C HIS A 2 16.53 9.59 -18.31
N ARG A 3 15.93 10.73 -17.92
CA ARG A 3 15.49 10.94 -16.53
C ARG A 3 14.26 10.07 -16.29
N GLU A 4 14.37 9.11 -15.38
CA GLU A 4 13.27 8.22 -14.99
C GLU A 4 12.24 9.01 -14.16
N ALA A 5 10.97 8.66 -14.33
CA ALA A 5 9.88 9.22 -13.53
C ALA A 5 9.99 8.79 -12.05
N PRO A 6 9.40 9.53 -11.10
CA PRO A 6 9.32 9.14 -9.71
C PRO A 6 8.72 7.74 -9.55
N LEU A 7 9.34 6.93 -8.72
CA LEU A 7 9.03 5.49 -8.58
C LEU A 7 7.85 5.21 -7.64
N ALA A 8 7.32 6.25 -6.99
CA ALA A 8 6.24 6.12 -6.01
C ALA A 8 4.97 5.47 -6.55
N GLN A 9 4.73 5.59 -7.86
CA GLN A 9 3.49 5.19 -8.51
C GLN A 9 3.39 3.72 -8.88
N LEU A 10 4.50 3.01 -8.94
CA LEU A 10 4.53 1.64 -9.43
C LEU A 10 3.75 0.65 -8.54
N PHE A 11 3.40 1.06 -7.30
CA PHE A 11 3.00 0.12 -6.24
C PHE A 11 1.85 0.56 -5.34
N ARG A 12 1.09 1.63 -5.66
CA ARG A 12 -0.07 2.01 -4.83
C ARG A 12 -1.23 1.03 -5.03
N PRO A 13 -1.81 0.47 -3.96
CA PRO A 13 -2.93 -0.44 -4.06
C PRO A 13 -4.21 0.30 -4.46
N ASN A 14 -5.11 -0.42 -5.12
CA ASN A 14 -6.44 0.06 -5.47
C ASN A 14 -7.20 0.48 -4.19
N ALA A 15 -7.74 1.70 -4.15
CA ALA A 15 -8.40 2.29 -2.99
C ALA A 15 -9.63 1.52 -2.47
N GLN A 16 -10.12 0.54 -3.22
CA GLN A 16 -11.30 -0.26 -2.85
C GLN A 16 -11.11 -1.18 -1.63
N THR A 17 -9.89 -1.42 -1.18
CA THR A 17 -9.63 -2.31 -0.03
C THR A 17 -9.69 -1.60 1.33
N ARG A 18 -9.82 -0.27 1.36
CA ARG A 18 -9.79 0.51 2.61
C ARG A 18 -11.15 0.74 3.28
N THR A 19 -12.27 0.48 2.62
CA THR A 19 -13.61 0.92 3.11
C THR A 19 -14.34 -0.12 4.00
N ARG A 20 -13.78 -1.26 4.34
CA ARG A 20 -14.46 -2.33 5.11
C ARG A 20 -13.98 -2.55 6.55
N LEU A 21 -13.14 -1.69 7.13
CA LEU A 21 -12.61 -1.91 8.49
C LEU A 21 -13.06 -0.89 9.56
N THR A 22 -14.03 -0.03 9.30
CA THR A 22 -14.49 0.96 10.30
C THR A 22 -15.99 0.90 10.63
N ALA A 23 -16.61 -0.24 10.59
CA ALA A 23 -18.01 -0.37 11.00
C ALA A 23 -18.26 -1.61 11.86
N VAL A 24 -17.55 -1.77 13.00
CA VAL A 24 -18.03 -2.54 14.15
C VAL A 24 -17.33 -2.01 15.40
N ALA A 25 -17.89 -1.01 16.05
CA ALA A 25 -17.81 -0.78 17.47
C ALA A 25 -18.64 0.47 17.86
N ARG A 26 -19.90 0.25 18.20
CA ARG A 26 -20.65 1.00 19.21
C ARG A 26 -22.08 0.50 19.25
N SER A 27 -22.42 -0.30 20.22
CA SER A 27 -23.64 -0.24 21.00
C SER A 27 -23.65 -1.39 22.01
N SER A 28 -23.40 -1.09 23.23
CA SER A 28 -23.87 -1.85 24.39
C SER A 28 -23.84 -0.89 25.56
N ASN A 29 -25.01 -0.49 25.97
CA ASN A 29 -25.30 -0.25 27.39
C ASN A 29 -26.82 -0.19 27.58
N ASP A 30 -27.20 -0.81 28.70
CA ASP A 30 -28.43 -0.66 29.45
C ASP A 30 -29.69 -1.45 29.01
N SER A 31 -29.99 -2.54 29.72
CA SER A 31 -31.01 -2.51 30.77
C SER A 31 -31.22 -3.90 31.38
N LEU A 32 -30.93 -4.02 32.66
CA LEU A 32 -31.35 -5.13 33.51
C LEU A 32 -32.86 -4.97 33.83
N LEU A 33 -33.65 -5.99 33.52
CA LEU A 33 -34.98 -6.17 34.13
C LEU A 33 -35.08 -7.58 34.69
N ASN A 34 -35.06 -7.68 36.01
CA ASN A 34 -35.39 -8.85 36.78
C ASN A 34 -36.88 -9.16 36.63
N ILE A 35 -37.23 -10.36 36.23
CA ILE A 35 -38.57 -10.95 36.47
C ILE A 35 -38.36 -12.32 37.14
N ALA A 36 -38.76 -12.39 38.40
CA ALA A 36 -38.90 -13.59 39.14
C ALA A 36 -40.15 -14.36 38.66
N LEU A 37 -40.03 -15.65 38.44
CA LEU A 37 -41.17 -16.54 38.23
C LEU A 37 -41.17 -17.64 39.29
N ASP A 38 -42.29 -17.71 40.00
CA ASP A 38 -42.67 -18.63 41.02
C ASP A 38 -43.01 -20.03 40.41
N PRO A 39 -42.64 -21.15 41.02
CA PRO A 39 -42.94 -22.48 40.49
C PRO A 39 -44.10 -23.14 41.27
N THR A 40 -45.32 -23.15 40.74
CA THR A 40 -46.31 -24.16 41.11
C THR A 40 -47.37 -24.33 40.00
N GLU A 41 -47.67 -25.66 39.82
CA GLU A 41 -48.86 -26.24 39.13
C GLU A 41 -48.93 -26.26 37.60
N ALA A 42 -48.81 -27.41 36.95
CA ALA A 42 -49.90 -28.36 36.65
C ALA A 42 -49.45 -29.48 35.69
N SER A 43 -49.69 -30.66 36.07
CA SER A 43 -49.55 -31.89 35.25
C SER A 43 -50.59 -31.95 34.14
N GLY A 44 -50.14 -31.95 32.88
CA GLY A 44 -50.97 -32.23 31.71
C GLY A 44 -50.21 -33.12 30.72
N LYS A 45 -50.56 -34.39 30.64
CA LYS A 45 -49.99 -35.31 29.65
C LYS A 45 -50.46 -34.93 28.25
N PHE A 46 -49.56 -34.48 27.42
CA PHE A 46 -49.82 -34.36 25.99
C PHE A 46 -49.00 -35.42 25.23
N GLN A 47 -49.69 -36.36 24.65
CA GLN A 47 -49.10 -37.32 23.70
C GLN A 47 -48.97 -36.64 22.34
N LEU A 48 -47.75 -36.32 21.96
CA LEU A 48 -47.42 -35.82 20.63
C LEU A 48 -47.13 -36.98 19.68
N SER A 49 -47.92 -37.06 18.64
CA SER A 49 -47.80 -38.02 17.55
C SER A 49 -46.45 -37.86 16.83
N THR A 50 -45.67 -38.92 16.72
CA THR A 50 -44.34 -38.96 16.07
C THR A 50 -44.34 -38.66 14.59
N ARG A 51 -45.49 -38.49 13.92
CA ARG A 51 -45.59 -38.16 12.50
C ARG A 51 -45.35 -36.67 12.19
N SER A 52 -45.59 -35.74 13.10
CA SER A 52 -45.42 -34.29 12.83
C SER A 52 -43.99 -33.80 12.97
N MET A 53 -43.11 -34.52 13.63
CA MET A 53 -41.70 -34.08 13.81
C MET A 53 -40.81 -34.36 12.59
N VAL A 54 -41.11 -35.36 11.78
CA VAL A 54 -40.31 -35.72 10.61
C VAL A 54 -40.54 -34.72 9.46
N ASP A 55 -41.78 -34.25 9.28
CA ASP A 55 -42.09 -33.26 8.24
C ASP A 55 -41.50 -31.85 8.54
N TRP A 56 -41.42 -31.48 9.82
CA TRP A 56 -40.91 -30.19 10.22
C TRP A 56 -39.37 -30.08 10.10
N THR A 57 -38.66 -31.18 10.31
CA THR A 57 -37.20 -31.28 10.12
C THR A 57 -36.82 -31.35 8.65
N MET A 58 -37.59 -32.05 7.81
CA MET A 58 -37.32 -32.08 6.36
C MET A 58 -37.56 -30.74 5.70
N GLN A 59 -38.61 -29.99 6.05
CA GLN A 59 -38.85 -28.64 5.51
C GLN A 59 -37.76 -27.65 5.90
N LYS A 60 -37.21 -27.69 7.12
CA LYS A 60 -36.10 -26.82 7.54
C LYS A 60 -34.78 -27.17 6.84
N THR A 61 -34.53 -28.47 6.59
CA THR A 61 -33.31 -28.92 5.89
C THR A 61 -33.34 -28.53 4.41
N VAL A 62 -34.50 -28.61 3.76
CA VAL A 62 -34.66 -28.19 2.37
C VAL A 62 -34.55 -26.66 2.23
N LEU A 63 -35.10 -25.88 3.17
CA LEU A 63 -34.93 -24.42 3.19
C LEU A 63 -33.47 -24.01 3.45
N ALA A 64 -32.78 -24.69 4.37
CA ALA A 64 -31.38 -24.42 4.67
C ALA A 64 -30.45 -24.75 3.48
N LEU A 65 -30.73 -25.84 2.76
CA LEU A 65 -29.99 -26.22 1.55
C LEU A 65 -30.28 -25.26 0.37
N ALA A 66 -31.52 -24.77 0.25
CA ALA A 66 -31.88 -23.78 -0.77
C ALA A 66 -31.23 -22.40 -0.50
N VAL A 67 -31.13 -21.99 0.77
CA VAL A 67 -30.44 -20.73 1.15
C VAL A 67 -28.93 -20.87 0.94
N LEU A 68 -28.30 -22.00 1.26
CA LEU A 68 -26.89 -22.28 0.98
C LEU A 68 -26.60 -22.35 -0.52
N ALA A 69 -27.51 -22.89 -1.34
CA ALA A 69 -27.36 -22.91 -2.80
C ALA A 69 -27.48 -21.50 -3.42
N ILE A 70 -28.33 -20.63 -2.87
CA ILE A 70 -28.45 -19.23 -3.30
C ILE A 70 -27.22 -18.41 -2.89
N TRP A 71 -26.61 -18.71 -1.74
CA TRP A 71 -25.37 -18.05 -1.31
C TRP A 71 -24.14 -18.52 -2.10
N SER A 72 -24.10 -19.75 -2.59
CA SER A 72 -22.99 -20.24 -3.42
C SER A 72 -23.03 -19.72 -4.86
N VAL A 73 -24.20 -19.29 -5.37
CA VAL A 73 -24.32 -18.63 -6.68
C VAL A 73 -23.96 -17.14 -6.60
N LEU A 74 -24.00 -16.54 -5.40
CA LEU A 74 -23.59 -15.16 -5.11
C LEU A 74 -22.11 -15.02 -4.69
N ALA A 75 -21.34 -16.12 -4.67
CA ALA A 75 -19.88 -16.06 -4.63
C ALA A 75 -19.39 -15.45 -5.94
N GLY A 76 -19.48 -14.12 -6.00
CA GLY A 76 -19.23 -13.31 -7.18
C GLY A 76 -17.86 -13.61 -7.74
N ARG A 77 -17.81 -14.02 -8.99
CA ARG A 77 -16.70 -13.64 -9.86
C ARG A 77 -16.39 -12.19 -9.55
N ALA A 78 -15.16 -11.88 -9.18
CA ALA A 78 -14.67 -10.51 -9.21
C ALA A 78 -14.84 -10.03 -10.66
N ILE A 79 -15.99 -9.42 -10.93
CA ILE A 79 -16.23 -8.75 -12.20
C ILE A 79 -15.24 -7.58 -12.15
N ALA A 80 -14.29 -7.55 -13.07
CA ALA A 80 -13.47 -6.39 -13.31
C ALA A 80 -14.42 -5.18 -13.35
N ALA A 81 -14.09 -4.11 -12.61
CA ALA A 81 -14.94 -2.93 -12.57
C ALA A 81 -15.29 -2.54 -14.01
N PRO A 82 -16.57 -2.26 -14.30
CA PRO A 82 -16.98 -2.00 -15.67
C PRO A 82 -16.19 -0.79 -16.18
N CYS A 83 -15.56 -0.94 -17.34
CA CYS A 83 -14.90 0.17 -18.01
C CYS A 83 -15.93 1.24 -18.34
N HIS A 84 -15.75 2.45 -17.79
CA HIS A 84 -16.63 3.61 -18.05
C HIS A 84 -16.36 4.29 -19.40
N ASN A 85 -15.46 3.71 -20.19
CA ASN A 85 -15.17 4.16 -21.54
C ASN A 85 -16.34 3.82 -22.47
N THR A 86 -17.29 4.75 -22.60
CA THR A 86 -18.49 4.61 -23.46
C THR A 86 -18.36 5.48 -24.70
N GLY A 87 -17.66 4.99 -25.72
CA GLY A 87 -17.52 5.68 -27.01
C GLY A 87 -16.27 6.57 -27.07
N SER A 88 -16.38 7.77 -27.72
CA SER A 88 -15.23 8.66 -27.87
C SER A 88 -14.86 9.35 -26.57
N TYR A 89 -13.62 9.83 -26.47
CA TYR A 89 -13.11 10.59 -25.33
C TYR A 89 -13.97 11.85 -25.08
N GLU A 90 -14.36 12.54 -26.13
CA GLU A 90 -15.18 13.76 -26.05
C GLU A 90 -16.52 13.49 -25.40
N ARG A 91 -17.19 12.39 -25.78
CA ARG A 91 -18.46 11.99 -25.18
C ARG A 91 -18.29 11.62 -23.72
N TRP A 92 -17.26 10.84 -23.38
CA TRP A 92 -16.91 10.49 -22.01
C TRP A 92 -16.65 11.74 -21.16
N LEU A 93 -15.90 12.72 -21.72
CA LEU A 93 -15.60 13.98 -21.02
C LEU A 93 -16.85 14.81 -20.75
N GLU A 94 -17.79 14.87 -21.72
CA GLU A 94 -19.07 15.56 -21.50
C GLU A 94 -19.89 14.91 -20.37
N ASP A 95 -19.92 13.59 -20.32
CA ASP A 95 -20.63 12.87 -19.25
C ASP A 95 -19.91 13.03 -17.89
N PHE A 96 -18.57 13.02 -17.89
CA PHE A 96 -17.77 13.32 -16.69
C PHE A 96 -18.06 14.74 -16.16
N LYS A 97 -18.14 15.76 -17.03
CA LYS A 97 -18.45 17.14 -16.61
C LYS A 97 -19.84 17.27 -15.98
N LYS A 98 -20.84 16.55 -16.51
CA LYS A 98 -22.20 16.52 -15.90
C LYS A 98 -22.14 15.89 -14.51
N GLU A 99 -21.39 14.80 -14.37
CA GLU A 99 -21.22 14.14 -13.08
C GLU A 99 -20.45 15.02 -12.08
N ALA A 100 -19.41 15.73 -12.53
CA ALA A 100 -18.66 16.67 -11.70
C ALA A 100 -19.58 17.78 -11.15
N ALA A 101 -20.46 18.33 -11.99
CA ALA A 101 -21.48 19.29 -11.57
C ALA A 101 -22.46 18.68 -10.55
N ALA A 102 -22.90 17.44 -10.78
CA ALA A 102 -23.79 16.72 -9.86
C ALA A 102 -23.12 16.41 -8.50
N GLN A 103 -21.77 16.29 -8.48
CA GLN A 103 -20.97 16.15 -7.26
C GLN A 103 -20.63 17.48 -6.58
N GLY A 104 -21.18 18.61 -7.04
CA GLY A 104 -21.05 19.92 -6.40
C GLY A 104 -19.82 20.72 -6.84
N ILE A 105 -19.11 20.32 -7.90
CA ILE A 105 -18.05 21.13 -8.49
C ILE A 105 -18.69 22.26 -9.30
N SER A 106 -18.27 23.51 -9.08
CA SER A 106 -18.90 24.67 -9.70
C SER A 106 -18.73 24.68 -11.22
N PRO A 107 -19.73 25.21 -11.96
CA PRO A 107 -19.60 25.40 -13.42
C PRO A 107 -18.37 26.24 -13.81
N ARG A 108 -17.99 27.20 -12.95
CA ARG A 108 -16.81 28.04 -13.15
C ARG A 108 -15.53 27.18 -13.19
N VAL A 109 -15.35 26.25 -12.23
CA VAL A 109 -14.17 25.38 -12.16
C VAL A 109 -14.17 24.38 -13.31
N ILE A 110 -15.34 23.77 -13.60
CA ILE A 110 -15.46 22.82 -14.73
C ILE A 110 -15.09 23.52 -16.05
N ALA A 111 -15.60 24.72 -16.29
CA ALA A 111 -15.29 25.47 -17.51
C ALA A 111 -13.82 25.87 -17.60
N ALA A 112 -13.22 26.30 -16.49
CA ALA A 112 -11.81 26.66 -16.44
C ALA A 112 -10.88 25.46 -16.67
N ALA A 113 -11.21 24.29 -16.09
CA ALA A 113 -10.41 23.08 -16.19
C ALA A 113 -10.58 22.32 -17.51
N ALA A 114 -11.74 22.43 -18.17
CA ALA A 114 -12.08 21.68 -19.38
C ALA A 114 -11.03 21.74 -20.50
N PRO A 115 -10.41 22.89 -20.82
CA PRO A 115 -9.37 22.96 -21.86
C PRO A 115 -8.12 22.14 -21.51
N SER A 116 -7.85 21.88 -20.23
CA SER A 116 -6.72 21.08 -19.75
C SER A 116 -7.03 19.60 -19.61
N MET A 117 -8.28 19.19 -19.63
CA MET A 117 -8.70 17.77 -19.61
C MET A 117 -8.62 17.18 -21.02
N THR A 118 -7.40 17.04 -21.55
CA THR A 118 -7.15 16.50 -22.89
C THR A 118 -6.69 15.05 -22.82
N PHE A 119 -7.02 14.25 -23.83
CA PHE A 119 -6.54 12.87 -23.95
C PHE A 119 -5.10 12.83 -24.43
N ASP A 120 -4.23 12.15 -23.71
CA ASP A 120 -2.83 11.95 -24.08
C ASP A 120 -2.50 10.45 -24.15
N GLN A 121 -2.39 9.95 -25.37
CA GLN A 121 -2.02 8.56 -25.66
C GLN A 121 -0.61 8.20 -25.16
N ALA A 122 0.30 9.17 -24.98
CA ALA A 122 1.63 8.90 -24.45
C ALA A 122 1.57 8.54 -22.96
N ILE A 123 0.65 9.13 -22.20
CA ILE A 123 0.37 8.76 -20.81
C ILE A 123 -0.12 7.33 -20.71
N ILE A 124 -1.07 6.93 -21.58
CA ILE A 124 -1.59 5.56 -21.63
C ILE A 124 -0.48 4.55 -21.96
N ARG A 125 0.31 4.84 -23.01
CA ARG A 125 1.47 3.97 -23.33
C ARG A 125 2.45 3.85 -22.17
N ARG A 126 2.65 4.92 -21.41
CA ARG A 126 3.53 4.92 -20.24
C ARG A 126 2.93 4.08 -19.10
N ASP A 127 1.64 4.18 -18.83
CA ASP A 127 0.95 3.38 -17.81
C ASP A 127 0.94 1.89 -18.14
N HIS A 128 0.73 1.52 -19.41
CA HIS A 128 0.76 0.13 -19.87
C HIS A 128 2.19 -0.40 -20.05
N GLY A 129 3.14 0.47 -20.43
CA GLY A 129 4.53 0.12 -20.69
C GLY A 129 5.44 0.15 -19.48
N GLN A 130 4.92 0.22 -18.27
CA GLN A 130 5.73 0.16 -17.06
C GLN A 130 6.49 -1.16 -17.02
N ALA A 131 7.76 -1.12 -17.46
CA ALA A 131 8.66 -2.24 -17.29
C ALA A 131 8.72 -2.58 -15.81
N VAL A 132 8.38 -3.82 -15.49
CA VAL A 132 8.44 -4.33 -14.13
C VAL A 132 9.92 -4.42 -13.77
N PHE A 133 10.41 -3.45 -13.02
CA PHE A 133 11.76 -3.50 -12.49
C PHE A 133 11.76 -4.47 -11.30
N ASN A 134 12.15 -5.71 -11.52
CA ASN A 134 12.44 -6.68 -10.46
C ASN A 134 13.82 -6.41 -9.87
N GLN A 135 14.05 -5.17 -9.39
CA GLN A 135 15.28 -4.84 -8.69
C GLN A 135 15.26 -5.42 -7.29
N THR A 136 16.41 -5.97 -6.88
CA THR A 136 16.60 -6.33 -5.49
C THR A 136 16.59 -5.08 -4.61
N PHE A 137 16.38 -5.26 -3.30
CA PHE A 137 16.45 -4.14 -2.35
C PHE A 137 17.80 -3.41 -2.44
N LEU A 138 18.93 -4.13 -2.52
CA LEU A 138 20.25 -3.50 -2.61
C LEU A 138 20.43 -2.72 -3.91
N GLN A 139 20.07 -3.32 -5.06
CA GLN A 139 20.14 -2.61 -6.35
C GLN A 139 19.30 -1.33 -6.35
N PHE A 140 18.11 -1.39 -5.76
CA PHE A 140 17.22 -0.25 -5.67
C PHE A 140 17.74 0.78 -4.65
N SER A 141 18.10 0.36 -3.44
CA SER A 141 18.57 1.27 -2.39
C SER A 141 19.88 1.95 -2.75
N ASP A 142 20.86 1.24 -3.34
CA ASP A 142 22.12 1.82 -3.76
C ASP A 142 21.92 2.91 -4.81
N ARG A 143 21.02 2.67 -5.76
CA ARG A 143 20.67 3.66 -6.77
C ARG A 143 19.91 4.85 -6.18
N MET A 144 18.95 4.58 -5.29
CA MET A 144 18.03 5.60 -4.77
C MET A 144 18.63 6.41 -3.61
N VAL A 145 19.51 5.82 -2.81
CA VAL A 145 20.15 6.50 -1.67
C VAL A 145 21.55 7.05 -2.04
N GLY A 146 22.11 6.59 -3.15
CA GLY A 146 23.40 7.04 -3.69
C GLY A 146 23.33 8.40 -4.41
N GLY A 147 24.34 8.67 -5.24
CA GLY A 147 24.32 9.79 -6.19
C GLY A 147 24.29 11.19 -5.57
N GLY A 148 24.77 11.36 -4.34
CA GLY A 148 24.79 12.67 -3.68
C GLY A 148 23.54 12.99 -2.86
N ARG A 149 22.52 12.10 -2.80
CA ARG A 149 21.29 12.36 -2.03
C ARG A 149 21.54 12.51 -0.53
N ILE A 150 22.46 11.75 0.07
CA ILE A 150 22.80 11.90 1.50
C ILE A 150 23.31 13.32 1.81
N PRO A 151 24.40 13.81 1.20
CA PRO A 151 24.90 15.16 1.49
C PRO A 151 23.88 16.24 1.14
N THR A 152 23.13 16.08 0.05
CA THR A 152 22.05 17.03 -0.30
C THR A 152 20.94 17.04 0.76
N GLY A 153 20.50 15.87 1.23
CA GLY A 153 19.48 15.75 2.27
C GLY A 153 19.93 16.40 3.59
N LEU A 154 21.18 16.15 4.01
CA LEU A 154 21.75 16.79 5.19
C LEU A 154 21.82 18.32 5.05
N ALA A 155 22.19 18.81 3.85
CA ALA A 155 22.16 20.25 3.56
C ALA A 155 20.73 20.82 3.64
N LYS A 156 19.72 20.11 3.12
CA LYS A 156 18.30 20.49 3.21
C LYS A 156 17.79 20.49 4.65
N ILE A 157 18.15 19.51 5.46
CA ILE A 157 17.84 19.49 6.90
C ILE A 157 18.43 20.74 7.59
N LYS A 158 19.69 21.07 7.30
CA LYS A 158 20.33 22.25 7.86
C LYS A 158 19.69 23.55 7.35
N GLN A 159 19.41 23.64 6.04
CA GLN A 159 18.79 24.80 5.41
C GLN A 159 17.41 25.13 6.01
N HIS A 160 16.61 24.11 6.30
CA HIS A 160 15.24 24.25 6.78
C HIS A 160 15.09 23.84 8.27
N ALA A 161 16.15 23.95 9.09
CA ALA A 161 16.18 23.45 10.46
C ALA A 161 15.03 23.98 11.32
N ALA A 162 14.75 25.28 11.28
CA ALA A 162 13.66 25.89 12.04
C ALA A 162 12.27 25.39 11.58
N LEU A 163 12.08 25.16 10.28
CA LEU A 163 10.85 24.58 9.73
C LEU A 163 10.67 23.15 10.19
N PHE A 164 11.70 22.30 10.06
CA PHE A 164 11.65 20.92 10.53
C PHE A 164 11.39 20.83 12.03
N ALA A 165 11.99 21.69 12.86
CA ALA A 165 11.73 21.72 14.30
C ALA A 165 10.24 22.02 14.61
N ARG A 166 9.64 22.99 13.92
CA ARG A 166 8.19 23.30 14.05
C ARG A 166 7.31 22.14 13.63
N ILE A 167 7.65 21.46 12.51
CA ILE A 167 6.90 20.31 12.01
C ILE A 167 7.00 19.13 12.99
N GLU A 168 8.22 18.82 13.46
CA GLU A 168 8.44 17.75 14.45
C GLU A 168 7.73 18.04 15.77
N GLN A 169 7.75 19.30 16.23
CA GLN A 169 6.98 19.71 17.42
C GLN A 169 5.48 19.44 17.24
N LYS A 170 4.92 19.73 16.06
CA LYS A 170 3.48 19.57 15.81
C LYS A 170 3.10 18.11 15.55
N TYR A 171 3.83 17.42 14.66
CA TYR A 171 3.44 16.11 14.14
C TYR A 171 4.26 14.94 14.72
N GLY A 172 5.40 15.19 15.35
CA GLY A 172 6.29 14.16 15.87
C GLY A 172 7.04 13.36 14.82
N VAL A 173 7.11 13.87 13.59
CA VAL A 173 7.84 13.23 12.48
C VAL A 173 9.21 13.89 12.33
N PRO A 174 10.33 13.12 12.49
CA PRO A 174 11.68 13.67 12.42
C PRO A 174 12.04 14.21 11.04
N ALA A 175 12.91 15.22 11.01
CA ALA A 175 13.43 15.80 9.76
C ALA A 175 13.99 14.76 8.79
N GLN A 176 14.70 13.75 9.29
CA GLN A 176 15.32 12.69 8.49
C GLN A 176 14.28 11.88 7.71
N VAL A 177 13.13 11.60 8.32
CA VAL A 177 12.04 10.86 7.67
C VAL A 177 11.42 11.67 6.54
N LEU A 178 11.06 12.93 6.80
CA LEU A 178 10.50 13.81 5.78
C LEU A 178 11.47 14.06 4.63
N THR A 179 12.75 14.26 4.96
CA THR A 179 13.81 14.47 3.96
C THR A 179 14.06 13.23 3.10
N ALA A 180 13.93 12.02 3.68
CA ALA A 180 14.06 10.77 2.94
C ALA A 180 12.94 10.62 1.90
N PHE A 181 11.68 10.87 2.27
CA PHE A 181 10.57 10.91 1.31
C PHE A 181 10.80 11.98 0.26
N TRP A 182 11.11 13.22 0.66
CA TRP A 182 11.34 14.34 -0.26
C TRP A 182 12.45 14.04 -1.28
N GLY A 183 13.53 13.39 -0.82
CA GLY A 183 14.63 12.97 -1.70
C GLY A 183 14.24 11.86 -2.68
N LEU A 184 13.45 10.88 -2.27
CA LEU A 184 13.05 9.79 -3.15
C LEU A 184 11.93 10.19 -4.11
N GLU A 185 10.97 11.01 -3.65
CA GLU A 185 9.81 11.39 -4.45
C GLU A 185 10.17 12.39 -5.57
N SER A 186 11.07 13.35 -5.28
CA SER A 186 11.27 14.45 -6.22
C SER A 186 12.69 15.03 -6.27
N ASP A 187 13.71 14.33 -5.75
CA ASP A 187 15.05 14.92 -5.58
C ASP A 187 15.00 16.29 -4.86
N TYR A 188 14.27 16.33 -3.74
CA TYR A 188 14.08 17.55 -2.91
C TYR A 188 13.35 18.69 -3.64
N GLY A 189 12.35 18.35 -4.43
CA GLY A 189 11.55 19.29 -5.20
C GLY A 189 12.18 19.71 -6.54
N ALA A 190 13.34 19.16 -6.90
CA ALA A 190 13.98 19.47 -8.17
C ALA A 190 13.34 18.76 -9.38
N ASN A 191 12.55 17.72 -9.15
CA ASN A 191 11.98 16.90 -10.22
C ASN A 191 10.64 16.26 -9.79
N PHE A 192 9.56 17.02 -9.85
CA PHE A 192 8.21 16.53 -9.53
C PHE A 192 7.30 16.29 -10.75
N GLY A 193 7.87 16.36 -11.95
CA GLY A 193 7.15 16.12 -13.20
C GLY A 193 6.94 17.37 -14.04
N LYS A 194 6.33 17.18 -15.22
CA LYS A 194 6.07 18.23 -16.21
C LYS A 194 4.75 18.03 -16.95
N TYR A 195 3.93 17.11 -16.48
CA TYR A 195 2.65 16.79 -17.11
C TYR A 195 1.55 17.66 -16.51
N ASN A 196 0.56 18.00 -17.34
CA ASN A 196 -0.66 18.58 -16.80
C ASN A 196 -1.43 17.51 -16.05
N ILE A 197 -1.70 17.73 -14.77
CA ILE A 197 -2.36 16.76 -13.87
C ILE A 197 -3.79 16.42 -14.36
N LEU A 198 -4.51 17.42 -14.89
CA LEU A 198 -5.88 17.22 -15.39
C LEU A 198 -5.88 16.36 -16.66
N SER A 199 -4.95 16.60 -17.59
CA SER A 199 -4.77 15.76 -18.78
C SER A 199 -4.36 14.34 -18.40
N ALA A 200 -3.41 14.20 -17.46
CA ALA A 200 -2.92 12.90 -17.00
C ALA A 200 -4.04 12.08 -16.36
N THR A 201 -4.73 12.65 -15.39
CA THR A 201 -5.81 11.95 -14.67
C THR A 201 -7.03 11.69 -15.56
N ALA A 202 -7.39 12.61 -16.47
CA ALA A 202 -8.48 12.39 -17.43
C ALA A 202 -8.17 11.26 -18.42
N SER A 203 -6.95 11.21 -18.97
CA SER A 203 -6.51 10.13 -19.85
C SER A 203 -6.56 8.78 -19.15
N LEU A 204 -6.04 8.70 -17.92
CA LEU A 204 -6.00 7.47 -17.13
C LEU A 204 -7.40 7.06 -16.60
N ALA A 205 -8.30 8.02 -16.38
CA ALA A 205 -9.69 7.75 -16.01
C ALA A 205 -10.52 7.22 -17.20
N TYR A 206 -10.16 7.63 -18.42
CA TYR A 206 -10.76 7.11 -19.63
C TYR A 206 -10.23 5.72 -19.99
N ASP A 207 -8.99 5.37 -19.63
CA ASP A 207 -8.39 4.05 -19.85
C ASP A 207 -9.03 2.97 -18.97
N CYS A 208 -9.18 1.75 -19.53
CA CYS A 208 -9.88 0.66 -18.85
C CYS A 208 -9.05 -0.08 -17.79
N ARG A 209 -7.78 0.28 -17.58
CA ARG A 209 -6.90 -0.42 -16.64
C ARG A 209 -7.22 -0.12 -15.17
N ARG A 210 -7.45 1.15 -14.82
CA ARG A 210 -7.76 1.61 -13.46
C ARG A 210 -8.75 2.79 -13.49
N PRO A 211 -9.89 2.68 -14.19
CA PRO A 211 -10.75 3.82 -14.47
C PRO A 211 -11.30 4.47 -13.21
N ASP A 212 -11.83 3.70 -12.27
CA ASP A 212 -12.44 4.23 -11.03
C ASP A 212 -11.45 4.98 -10.16
N PHE A 213 -10.22 4.47 -10.04
CA PHE A 213 -9.18 5.12 -9.27
C PHE A 213 -8.85 6.50 -9.85
N PHE A 214 -8.55 6.57 -11.15
CA PHE A 214 -8.18 7.84 -11.78
C PHE A 214 -9.36 8.79 -11.96
N ARG A 215 -10.57 8.26 -12.12
CA ARG A 215 -11.79 9.07 -12.09
C ARG A 215 -11.95 9.80 -10.75
N GLN A 216 -11.72 9.12 -9.64
CA GLN A 216 -11.72 9.76 -8.32
C GLN A 216 -10.61 10.82 -8.20
N GLN A 217 -9.39 10.52 -8.70
CA GLN A 217 -8.30 11.50 -8.70
C GLN A 217 -8.65 12.75 -9.51
N LEU A 218 -9.34 12.61 -10.65
CA LEU A 218 -9.77 13.75 -11.47
C LEU A 218 -10.83 14.60 -10.75
N PHE A 219 -11.82 13.99 -10.09
CA PHE A 219 -12.77 14.73 -9.25
C PHE A 219 -12.06 15.47 -8.13
N ASP A 220 -11.11 14.83 -7.47
CA ASP A 220 -10.40 15.43 -6.36
C ASP A 220 -9.44 16.55 -6.82
N ALA A 221 -8.86 16.44 -8.02
CA ALA A 221 -8.10 17.51 -8.65
C ALA A 221 -8.98 18.75 -8.90
N LEU A 222 -10.22 18.56 -9.39
CA LEU A 222 -11.16 19.66 -9.54
C LEU A 222 -11.57 20.30 -8.20
N ARG A 223 -11.73 19.49 -7.14
CA ARG A 223 -12.01 19.99 -5.78
C ARG A 223 -10.84 20.78 -5.18
N ILE A 224 -9.58 20.45 -5.50
CA ILE A 224 -8.42 21.24 -5.12
C ILE A 224 -8.48 22.63 -5.74
N ILE A 225 -8.85 22.72 -7.02
CA ILE A 225 -9.08 24.00 -7.71
C ILE A 225 -10.28 24.75 -7.10
N GLU A 226 -11.39 24.05 -6.83
CA GLU A 226 -12.58 24.64 -6.21
C GLU A 226 -12.28 25.27 -4.85
N ARG A 227 -11.45 24.59 -4.04
CA ARG A 227 -10.99 25.05 -2.73
C ARG A 227 -10.04 26.25 -2.82
N GLY A 228 -9.49 26.53 -4.01
CA GLY A 228 -8.55 27.62 -4.25
C GLY A 228 -7.10 27.31 -3.87
N ASP A 229 -6.77 26.06 -3.58
CA ASP A 229 -5.41 25.67 -3.21
C ASP A 229 -4.45 25.72 -4.42
N GLN A 230 -4.96 25.37 -5.61
CA GLN A 230 -4.21 25.42 -6.85
C GLN A 230 -5.03 26.12 -7.95
N ARG A 231 -4.34 26.81 -8.85
CA ARG A 231 -4.94 27.35 -10.09
C ARG A 231 -4.82 26.28 -11.18
N VAL A 232 -5.68 26.37 -12.20
CA VAL A 232 -5.68 25.41 -13.33
C VAL A 232 -4.33 25.38 -14.04
N GLU A 233 -3.71 26.55 -14.23
CA GLU A 233 -2.40 26.70 -14.88
C GLU A 233 -1.24 26.11 -14.07
N ASP A 234 -1.37 26.01 -12.75
CA ASP A 234 -0.36 25.46 -11.84
C ASP A 234 -0.48 23.94 -11.67
N MET A 235 -1.50 23.30 -12.26
CA MET A 235 -1.74 21.85 -12.17
C MET A 235 -0.69 21.07 -12.95
N ILE A 236 0.57 21.18 -12.53
CA ILE A 236 1.72 20.48 -13.10
C ILE A 236 2.24 19.46 -12.09
N GLY A 237 2.46 18.25 -12.57
CA GLY A 237 2.96 17.16 -11.76
C GLY A 237 3.52 16.04 -12.62
N ASP A 238 3.44 14.84 -12.13
CA ASP A 238 3.92 13.69 -12.87
C ASP A 238 2.87 13.12 -13.84
N TRP A 239 3.25 12.07 -14.56
CA TRP A 239 2.42 11.45 -15.60
C TRP A 239 1.19 10.71 -15.06
N ALA A 240 1.12 10.35 -13.77
CA ALA A 240 -0.06 9.77 -13.15
C ALA A 240 -0.87 10.80 -12.34
N GLY A 241 -0.56 12.09 -12.47
CA GLY A 241 -1.31 13.17 -11.86
C GLY A 241 -1.01 13.36 -10.37
N GLU A 242 0.21 13.05 -9.93
CA GLU A 242 0.65 13.31 -8.56
C GLU A 242 1.25 14.71 -8.43
N PHE A 243 1.10 15.31 -7.24
CA PHE A 243 1.39 16.72 -6.96
C PHE A 243 2.71 16.93 -6.23
N GLY A 244 3.50 17.84 -6.72
CA GLY A 244 4.56 18.53 -5.98
C GLY A 244 5.69 17.66 -5.45
N GLY A 245 6.43 18.21 -4.50
CA GLY A 245 7.66 17.62 -3.99
C GLY A 245 7.51 16.28 -3.26
N MET A 246 6.31 15.93 -2.83
CA MET A 246 6.00 14.67 -2.13
C MET A 246 5.11 13.72 -2.93
N GLN A 247 4.84 14.03 -4.19
CA GLN A 247 4.07 13.21 -5.12
C GLN A 247 2.75 12.70 -4.53
N PHE A 248 1.96 13.64 -4.00
CA PHE A 248 0.64 13.34 -3.46
C PHE A 248 -0.36 13.02 -4.57
N THR A 249 -1.17 11.99 -4.40
CA THR A 249 -2.39 11.83 -5.22
C THR A 249 -3.35 12.98 -4.89
N ALA A 250 -4.27 13.31 -5.80
CA ALA A 250 -5.29 14.35 -5.54
C ALA A 250 -6.13 14.03 -4.29
N SER A 251 -6.47 12.75 -4.08
CA SER A 251 -7.22 12.31 -2.89
C SER A 251 -6.41 12.47 -1.59
N ASP A 252 -5.11 12.14 -1.61
CA ASP A 252 -4.24 12.33 -0.46
C ASP A 252 -4.01 13.82 -0.18
N TYR A 253 -3.92 14.64 -1.23
CA TYR A 253 -3.84 16.10 -1.14
C TYR A 253 -5.07 16.66 -0.42
N LEU A 254 -6.27 16.39 -0.91
CA LEU A 254 -7.51 16.90 -0.30
C LEU A 254 -7.62 16.53 1.18
N LYS A 255 -7.20 15.32 1.52
CA LYS A 255 -7.33 14.77 2.86
C LYS A 255 -6.26 15.27 3.83
N ASN A 256 -5.02 15.44 3.36
CA ASN A 256 -3.86 15.60 4.25
C ASN A 256 -3.11 16.92 4.05
N ALA A 257 -3.37 17.69 2.99
CA ALA A 257 -2.68 18.97 2.78
C ALA A 257 -3.03 19.98 3.88
N VAL A 258 -2.02 20.68 4.35
CA VAL A 258 -2.13 21.73 5.36
C VAL A 258 -1.47 23.00 4.86
N ASP A 259 -2.06 24.14 5.18
CA ASP A 259 -1.46 25.47 5.07
C ASP A 259 -0.56 25.66 6.30
N PHE A 260 0.74 25.58 6.13
CA PHE A 260 1.69 25.64 7.25
C PHE A 260 2.46 26.95 7.32
N ASP A 261 2.54 27.70 6.22
CA ASP A 261 3.08 29.06 6.20
C ASP A 261 2.02 30.13 6.51
N GLY A 262 0.74 29.79 6.44
CA GLY A 262 -0.36 30.63 6.86
C GLY A 262 -0.80 31.64 5.79
N ASP A 263 -0.53 31.36 4.51
CA ASP A 263 -0.90 32.24 3.40
C ASP A 263 -2.37 32.10 2.94
N GLY A 264 -3.11 31.16 3.54
CA GLY A 264 -4.52 30.83 3.23
C GLY A 264 -4.70 29.77 2.16
N ARG A 265 -3.62 29.19 1.64
CA ARG A 265 -3.61 28.13 0.62
C ARG A 265 -2.84 26.91 1.14
N ARG A 266 -3.06 25.77 0.54
CA ARG A 266 -2.29 24.55 0.78
C ARG A 266 -1.50 24.25 -0.48
N ASP A 267 -0.35 24.90 -0.66
CA ASP A 267 0.39 24.81 -1.92
C ASP A 267 1.49 23.74 -1.87
N LEU A 268 1.15 22.52 -2.29
CA LEU A 268 2.13 21.40 -2.32
C LEU A 268 3.07 21.43 -3.53
N ILE A 269 2.92 22.41 -4.42
CA ILE A 269 3.78 22.56 -5.60
C ILE A 269 4.89 23.57 -5.34
N HIS A 270 4.56 24.73 -4.76
CA HIS A 270 5.52 25.86 -4.63
C HIS A 270 5.91 26.14 -3.17
N SER A 271 5.07 25.78 -2.16
CA SER A 271 5.38 25.98 -0.75
C SER A 271 6.10 24.78 -0.15
N VAL A 272 7.39 24.93 0.20
CA VAL A 272 8.16 23.91 0.95
C VAL A 272 7.58 23.68 2.35
N PRO A 273 7.15 24.72 3.12
CA PRO A 273 6.47 24.51 4.40
C PRO A 273 5.24 23.64 4.30
N ASP A 274 4.35 23.91 3.35
CA ASP A 274 3.12 23.13 3.16
C ASP A 274 3.41 21.71 2.73
N THR A 275 4.34 21.55 1.77
CA THR A 275 4.76 20.24 1.27
C THR A 275 5.27 19.34 2.39
N LEU A 276 6.21 19.83 3.22
CA LEU A 276 6.80 19.03 4.30
C LEU A 276 5.83 18.80 5.44
N ALA A 277 5.03 19.80 5.82
CA ALA A 277 4.04 19.65 6.89
C ALA A 277 2.88 18.75 6.47
N SER A 278 2.44 18.81 5.22
CA SER A 278 1.43 17.90 4.67
C SER A 278 1.91 16.45 4.65
N ALA A 279 3.19 16.22 4.31
CA ALA A 279 3.80 14.89 4.39
C ALA A 279 3.81 14.36 5.85
N ALA A 280 4.16 15.22 6.82
CA ALA A 280 4.11 14.86 8.23
C ALA A 280 2.67 14.54 8.68
N ASN A 281 1.69 15.36 8.28
CA ASN A 281 0.28 15.13 8.57
C ASN A 281 -0.22 13.81 7.97
N PHE A 282 0.19 13.51 6.73
CA PHE A 282 -0.14 12.24 6.09
C PHE A 282 0.46 11.04 6.83
N LEU A 283 1.73 11.08 7.22
CA LEU A 283 2.35 10.02 8.02
C LEU A 283 1.62 9.80 9.34
N VAL A 284 1.19 10.88 10.03
CA VAL A 284 0.36 10.78 11.24
C VAL A 284 -0.98 10.08 10.94
N SER A 285 -1.65 10.43 9.83
CA SER A 285 -2.90 9.76 9.43
C SER A 285 -2.70 8.28 9.09
N LEU A 286 -1.48 7.87 8.75
CA LEU A 286 -1.05 6.49 8.51
C LEU A 286 -0.62 5.76 9.79
N GLY A 287 -0.70 6.41 10.94
CA GLY A 287 -0.42 5.82 12.25
C GLY A 287 1.00 6.09 12.79
N TRP A 288 1.68 7.13 12.30
CA TRP A 288 2.97 7.55 12.88
C TRP A 288 2.86 7.86 14.36
N GLN A 289 3.77 7.33 15.15
CA GLN A 289 3.88 7.53 16.60
C GLN A 289 5.14 8.33 16.92
N ARG A 290 4.95 9.46 17.64
CA ARG A 290 6.06 10.31 18.09
C ARG A 290 7.09 9.52 18.88
N SER A 291 8.37 9.79 18.66
CA SER A 291 9.50 9.21 19.37
C SER A 291 9.62 7.68 19.30
N GLN A 292 8.85 7.03 18.44
CA GLN A 292 9.00 5.60 18.19
C GLN A 292 9.94 5.34 17.02
N PRO A 293 10.75 4.26 17.07
CA PRO A 293 11.60 3.85 15.96
C PRO A 293 10.76 3.35 14.76
N TRP A 294 11.38 3.27 13.61
CA TRP A 294 10.75 2.73 12.39
C TRP A 294 11.44 1.49 11.86
N LEU A 295 12.78 1.46 11.79
CA LEU A 295 13.54 0.37 11.17
C LEU A 295 14.93 0.25 11.81
N GLN A 296 15.36 -0.98 12.10
CA GLN A 296 16.72 -1.28 12.57
C GLN A 296 17.27 -2.46 11.78
N GLU A 297 18.44 -2.30 11.17
CA GLU A 297 19.14 -3.42 10.55
C GLU A 297 19.66 -4.41 11.60
N VAL A 298 19.48 -5.71 11.32
CA VAL A 298 19.84 -6.79 12.24
C VAL A 298 20.54 -7.94 11.53
N ARG A 299 21.27 -8.72 12.30
CA ARG A 299 21.82 -10.00 11.88
C ARG A 299 20.94 -11.13 12.42
N VAL A 300 20.67 -12.11 11.58
CA VAL A 300 19.79 -13.24 11.90
C VAL A 300 20.58 -14.55 11.84
N PRO A 301 20.35 -15.50 12.78
CA PRO A 301 21.00 -16.79 12.74
C PRO A 301 20.35 -17.71 11.70
N PRO A 302 21.08 -18.72 11.17
CA PRO A 302 20.50 -19.71 10.25
C PRO A 302 19.35 -20.52 10.85
N SER A 303 19.30 -20.65 12.18
CA SER A 303 18.28 -21.39 12.92
C SER A 303 16.99 -20.59 13.19
N LEU A 304 16.87 -19.37 12.62
CA LEU A 304 15.68 -18.55 12.80
C LEU A 304 14.42 -19.30 12.31
N PRO A 305 13.30 -19.23 13.03
CA PRO A 305 12.01 -19.70 12.53
C PRO A 305 11.51 -18.78 11.38
N TRP A 306 11.94 -19.08 10.16
CA TRP A 306 11.74 -18.22 8.98
C TRP A 306 10.27 -17.88 8.71
N GLN A 307 9.34 -18.74 9.10
CA GLN A 307 7.90 -18.49 8.97
C GLN A 307 7.43 -17.31 9.83
N GLU A 308 8.18 -16.91 10.85
CA GLU A 308 7.87 -15.74 11.68
C GLU A 308 8.34 -14.43 11.03
N ALA A 309 9.26 -14.50 10.05
CA ALA A 309 9.70 -13.33 9.30
C ALA A 309 8.61 -12.87 8.31
N ASP A 310 7.80 -11.91 8.74
CA ASP A 310 6.68 -11.34 7.97
C ASP A 310 6.31 -9.96 8.54
N VAL A 311 6.04 -9.00 7.67
CA VAL A 311 5.65 -7.64 8.10
C VAL A 311 4.35 -7.59 8.89
N ASN A 312 3.50 -8.61 8.74
CA ASN A 312 2.23 -8.71 9.46
C ASN A 312 2.33 -9.53 10.76
N ILE A 313 3.47 -10.19 11.02
CA ILE A 313 3.72 -10.93 12.25
C ILE A 313 4.59 -10.08 13.16
N GLN A 314 4.08 -9.77 14.35
CA GLN A 314 4.79 -8.97 15.33
C GLN A 314 5.07 -9.82 16.57
N HIS A 315 6.32 -9.77 17.04
CA HIS A 315 6.72 -10.30 18.33
C HIS A 315 7.37 -9.19 19.16
N PRO A 316 7.35 -9.29 20.50
CA PRO A 316 8.17 -8.42 21.34
C PRO A 316 9.65 -8.51 20.90
N GLN A 317 10.37 -7.41 20.95
CA GLN A 317 11.80 -7.37 20.60
C GLN A 317 12.63 -8.44 21.33
N SER A 318 12.30 -8.72 22.61
CA SER A 318 12.93 -9.76 23.41
C SER A 318 12.78 -11.16 22.80
N GLN A 319 11.69 -11.45 22.12
CA GLN A 319 11.49 -12.75 21.43
C GLN A 319 12.43 -12.87 20.25
N TRP A 320 12.63 -11.81 19.47
CA TRP A 320 13.62 -11.81 18.37
C TRP A 320 15.03 -12.04 18.90
N VAL A 321 15.39 -11.38 20.02
CA VAL A 321 16.68 -11.57 20.69
C VAL A 321 16.81 -13.02 21.20
N ALA A 322 15.77 -13.60 21.76
CA ALA A 322 15.77 -15.00 22.19
C ALA A 322 15.98 -15.98 21.03
N TRP A 323 15.52 -15.63 19.82
CA TRP A 323 15.81 -16.39 18.59
C TRP A 323 17.18 -16.08 17.97
N GLY A 324 18.02 -15.29 18.66
CA GLY A 324 19.38 -15.01 18.24
C GLY A 324 19.54 -13.80 17.30
N VAL A 325 18.49 -13.01 17.10
CA VAL A 325 18.58 -11.74 16.35
C VAL A 325 19.42 -10.74 17.12
N LYS A 326 20.38 -10.09 16.44
CA LYS A 326 21.31 -9.10 17.02
C LYS A 326 21.29 -7.84 16.16
N PRO A 327 21.50 -6.64 16.75
CA PRO A 327 21.66 -5.43 15.94
C PRO A 327 22.87 -5.56 15.01
N ALA A 328 22.76 -5.06 13.78
CA ALA A 328 23.87 -4.98 12.84
C ALA A 328 24.87 -3.88 13.25
N TYR A 329 24.37 -2.82 13.87
CA TYR A 329 25.11 -1.69 14.43
C TYR A 329 24.37 -1.12 15.64
N GLY A 330 25.11 -0.44 16.54
CA GLY A 330 24.55 0.19 17.74
C GLY A 330 23.83 -0.82 18.65
N GLU A 331 22.79 -0.33 19.30
CA GLU A 331 21.93 -1.12 20.19
C GLU A 331 20.50 -1.15 19.66
N LEU A 332 19.73 -2.15 20.07
CA LEU A 332 18.30 -2.16 19.79
C LEU A 332 17.60 -1.04 20.60
N PRO A 333 16.52 -0.46 20.09
CA PRO A 333 15.77 0.57 20.81
C PRO A 333 15.38 0.13 22.23
N ALA A 334 15.40 1.08 23.17
CA ALA A 334 15.00 0.79 24.55
C ALA A 334 13.55 0.32 24.66
N GLY A 335 13.27 -0.50 25.63
CA GLY A 335 11.95 -1.10 25.84
C GLY A 335 11.75 -2.37 25.04
N ASN A 336 10.67 -3.08 25.34
CA ASN A 336 10.32 -4.34 24.68
C ASN A 336 9.26 -4.07 23.57
N LEU A 337 9.63 -3.25 22.58
CA LEU A 337 8.72 -2.82 21.54
C LEU A 337 8.30 -4.00 20.65
N PRO A 338 7.05 -4.01 20.15
CA PRO A 338 6.66 -4.96 19.13
C PRO A 338 7.40 -4.66 17.83
N ALA A 339 7.93 -5.70 17.19
CA ALA A 339 8.62 -5.58 15.91
C ALA A 339 8.29 -6.76 15.00
N SER A 340 8.32 -6.50 13.70
CA SER A 340 8.25 -7.53 12.65
C SER A 340 9.64 -7.71 12.05
N LEU A 341 10.05 -8.95 11.76
CA LEU A 341 11.26 -9.17 10.98
C LEU A 341 10.92 -9.13 9.49
N ILE A 342 11.53 -8.24 8.75
CA ILE A 342 11.38 -8.14 7.30
C ILE A 342 12.67 -8.53 6.57
N LEU A 343 12.49 -9.29 5.50
CA LEU A 343 13.57 -9.84 4.67
C LEU A 343 13.32 -9.41 3.21
N PRO A 344 13.72 -8.20 2.79
CA PRO A 344 13.43 -7.71 1.45
C PRO A 344 14.05 -8.54 0.34
N MET A 345 15.14 -9.25 0.63
CA MET A 345 15.86 -10.15 -0.28
C MET A 345 15.92 -11.60 0.25
N GLY A 346 15.00 -12.00 1.14
CA GLY A 346 15.01 -13.32 1.75
C GLY A 346 16.11 -13.48 2.82
N ARG A 347 16.29 -14.72 3.26
CA ARG A 347 17.19 -15.07 4.38
C ARG A 347 18.69 -14.82 4.13
N HIS A 348 19.08 -14.64 2.88
CA HIS A 348 20.47 -14.41 2.49
C HIS A 348 20.79 -12.94 2.24
N GLY A 349 19.79 -12.06 2.29
CA GLY A 349 19.95 -10.63 2.15
C GLY A 349 19.90 -9.89 3.49
N PRO A 350 19.91 -8.55 3.44
CA PRO A 350 19.75 -7.72 4.62
C PRO A 350 18.43 -8.01 5.35
N ALA A 351 18.51 -8.00 6.68
CA ALA A 351 17.37 -8.23 7.56
C ALA A 351 17.12 -6.99 8.44
N PHE A 352 15.86 -6.71 8.71
CA PHE A 352 15.48 -5.54 9.51
C PHE A 352 14.37 -5.88 10.51
N LEU A 353 14.49 -5.35 11.72
CA LEU A 353 13.35 -5.20 12.62
C LEU A 353 12.58 -3.94 12.23
N ALA A 354 11.34 -4.14 11.82
CA ALA A 354 10.38 -3.10 11.48
C ALA A 354 9.45 -2.83 12.68
N TYR A 355 9.56 -1.66 13.26
CA TYR A 355 8.76 -1.21 14.39
C TYR A 355 7.42 -0.61 13.92
N PRO A 356 6.48 -0.27 14.83
CA PRO A 356 5.15 0.21 14.44
C PRO A 356 5.15 1.36 13.42
N ASN A 357 6.10 2.29 13.52
CA ASN A 357 6.21 3.40 12.55
C ASN A 357 6.52 2.96 11.12
N PHE A 358 7.07 1.77 10.91
CA PHE A 358 7.28 1.24 9.56
C PHE A 358 5.96 1.05 8.79
N LYS A 359 4.84 0.87 9.51
CA LYS A 359 3.50 0.79 8.89
C LYS A 359 3.13 2.09 8.16
N ALA A 360 3.61 3.24 8.63
CA ALA A 360 3.37 4.52 7.94
C ALA A 360 4.10 4.59 6.60
N PHE A 361 5.31 4.04 6.50
CA PHE A 361 6.03 3.90 5.22
C PHE A 361 5.28 2.99 4.25
N LEU A 362 4.77 1.85 4.72
CA LEU A 362 3.96 0.93 3.91
C LEU A 362 2.60 1.52 3.55
N GLY A 363 2.05 2.39 4.37
CA GLY A 363 0.82 3.13 4.10
C GLY A 363 1.01 4.19 3.02
N TRP A 364 2.20 4.81 2.97
CA TRP A 364 2.58 5.74 1.91
C TRP A 364 2.72 5.01 0.56
N ASN A 365 3.50 3.93 0.56
CA ASN A 365 3.68 3.08 -0.62
C ASN A 365 3.77 1.61 -0.18
N SER A 366 2.89 0.77 -0.69
CA SER A 366 2.77 -0.64 -0.28
C SER A 366 3.91 -1.56 -0.77
N ALA A 367 4.82 -1.04 -1.61
CA ALA A 367 5.95 -1.82 -2.10
C ALA A 367 7.02 -1.97 -1.00
N MET A 368 7.28 -3.20 -0.59
CA MET A 368 8.26 -3.52 0.46
C MET A 368 9.65 -2.95 0.15
N VAL A 369 10.12 -3.08 -1.08
CA VAL A 369 11.43 -2.58 -1.51
C VAL A 369 11.50 -1.06 -1.39
N TYR A 370 10.47 -0.34 -1.87
CA TYR A 370 10.40 1.11 -1.75
C TYR A 370 10.35 1.55 -0.28
N SER A 371 9.41 1.04 0.51
CA SER A 371 9.21 1.45 1.91
C SER A 371 10.44 1.15 2.78
N THR A 372 11.08 -0.01 2.56
CA THR A 372 12.34 -0.34 3.25
C THR A 372 13.46 0.62 2.84
N THR A 373 13.52 1.02 1.55
CA THR A 373 14.54 1.96 1.06
C THR A 373 14.35 3.37 1.64
N VAL A 374 13.12 3.90 1.71
CA VAL A 374 12.86 5.21 2.34
C VAL A 374 13.22 5.18 3.82
N ALA A 375 12.80 4.12 4.53
CA ALA A 375 13.08 3.94 5.96
C ALA A 375 14.60 3.80 6.22
N TYR A 376 15.31 3.06 5.38
CA TYR A 376 16.77 2.96 5.39
C TYR A 376 17.43 4.31 5.08
N PHE A 377 16.92 5.06 4.10
CA PHE A 377 17.43 6.39 3.77
C PHE A 377 17.28 7.36 4.96
N ALA A 378 16.15 7.32 5.65
CA ALA A 378 15.96 8.09 6.88
C ALA A 378 17.00 7.72 7.95
N ASN A 379 17.32 6.43 8.14
CA ASN A 379 18.39 5.99 9.02
C ASN A 379 19.76 6.52 8.59
N ARG A 380 20.06 6.51 7.28
CA ARG A 380 21.31 7.07 6.74
C ARG A 380 21.45 8.56 7.02
N LEU A 381 20.36 9.33 6.88
CA LEU A 381 20.31 10.74 7.25
C LEU A 381 20.43 10.96 8.76
N ALA A 382 20.06 9.99 9.57
CA ALA A 382 20.27 9.98 11.01
C ALA A 382 21.68 9.49 11.44
N GLY A 383 22.57 9.19 10.49
CA GLY A 383 23.96 8.79 10.76
C GLY A 383 24.21 7.28 10.80
N ALA A 384 23.22 6.44 10.50
CA ALA A 384 23.44 5.00 10.41
C ALA A 384 24.45 4.63 9.33
N PRO A 385 25.20 3.52 9.47
CA PRO A 385 26.13 3.03 8.44
C PRO A 385 25.40 2.54 7.20
N THR A 386 26.14 2.29 6.11
CA THR A 386 25.61 1.60 4.94
C THR A 386 25.17 0.19 5.30
N VAL A 387 24.06 -0.25 4.68
CA VAL A 387 23.53 -1.61 4.85
C VAL A 387 24.60 -2.64 4.48
N ASP A 388 24.63 -3.76 5.21
CA ASP A 388 25.57 -4.85 4.98
C ASP A 388 25.24 -5.59 3.66
N HIS A 389 26.21 -5.62 2.74
CA HIS A 389 26.11 -6.33 1.47
C HIS A 389 26.67 -7.78 1.55
N SER A 390 27.27 -8.15 2.70
CA SER A 390 27.91 -9.45 2.88
C SER A 390 26.89 -10.57 2.84
N GLY A 391 26.76 -11.44 2.04
CA GLY A 391 25.78 -12.53 1.94
C GLY A 391 24.76 -12.34 0.82
N ALA A 392 24.62 -11.14 0.29
CA ALA A 392 23.69 -10.85 -0.80
C ALA A 392 24.30 -11.06 -2.20
N GLY A 393 25.61 -11.30 -2.32
CA GLY A 393 26.34 -11.33 -3.59
C GLY A 393 25.91 -12.40 -4.59
N ASN A 394 25.13 -13.39 -4.17
CA ASN A 394 24.66 -14.51 -4.99
C ASN A 394 23.14 -14.53 -5.19
N ILE A 395 22.42 -13.49 -4.78
CA ILE A 395 20.96 -13.45 -4.95
C ILE A 395 20.64 -12.79 -6.30
N ALA A 396 20.52 -13.60 -7.35
CA ALA A 396 20.02 -13.12 -8.64
C ALA A 396 18.52 -12.88 -8.55
N PRO A 397 18.01 -11.69 -8.94
CA PRO A 397 16.57 -11.45 -9.03
C PRO A 397 15.96 -12.34 -10.12
N LEU A 398 14.75 -12.83 -9.90
CA LEU A 398 13.99 -13.49 -10.95
C LEU A 398 13.68 -12.50 -12.08
N SER A 399 13.79 -12.96 -13.31
CA SER A 399 13.30 -12.19 -14.47
C SER A 399 11.77 -12.04 -14.40
N THR A 400 11.22 -11.05 -15.10
CA THR A 400 9.76 -10.86 -15.22
C THR A 400 9.06 -12.15 -15.68
N GLN A 401 9.64 -12.87 -16.64
CA GLN A 401 9.08 -14.12 -17.13
C GLN A 401 9.07 -15.21 -16.06
N GLN A 402 10.14 -15.33 -15.27
CA GLN A 402 10.19 -16.27 -14.15
C GLN A 402 9.19 -15.93 -13.04
N VAL A 403 8.99 -14.64 -12.75
CA VAL A 403 7.94 -14.22 -11.80
C VAL A 403 6.55 -14.53 -12.32
N MET A 404 6.26 -14.27 -13.60
CA MET A 404 4.99 -14.65 -14.23
C MET A 404 4.78 -16.18 -14.20
N GLU A 405 5.81 -16.94 -14.44
CA GLU A 405 5.74 -18.40 -14.30
C GLU A 405 5.45 -18.84 -12.88
N LEU A 406 6.16 -18.29 -11.90
CA LEU A 406 5.90 -18.54 -10.49
C LEU A 406 4.44 -18.23 -10.12
N GLN A 407 3.93 -17.07 -10.54
CA GLN A 407 2.53 -16.68 -10.30
C GLN A 407 1.55 -17.70 -10.89
N ARG A 408 1.77 -18.16 -12.14
CA ARG A 408 0.93 -19.21 -12.76
C ARG A 408 0.99 -20.53 -12.01
N LEU A 409 2.19 -20.97 -11.58
CA LEU A 409 2.36 -22.21 -10.83
C LEU A 409 1.66 -22.14 -9.46
N LEU A 410 1.80 -21.00 -8.76
CA LEU A 410 1.14 -20.79 -7.48
C LEU A 410 -0.40 -20.78 -7.64
N ILE A 411 -0.93 -20.08 -8.64
CA ILE A 411 -2.37 -20.06 -8.94
C ILE A 411 -2.87 -21.47 -9.29
N LYS A 412 -2.14 -22.21 -10.14
CA LYS A 412 -2.49 -23.59 -10.51
C LYS A 412 -2.55 -24.51 -9.31
N GLN A 413 -1.72 -24.30 -8.30
CA GLN A 413 -1.71 -25.06 -7.04
C GLN A 413 -2.69 -24.53 -5.99
N GLY A 414 -3.58 -23.59 -6.33
CA GLY A 414 -4.66 -23.11 -5.47
C GLY A 414 -4.24 -22.06 -4.44
N TYR A 415 -3.08 -21.40 -4.62
CA TYR A 415 -2.73 -20.27 -3.74
C TYR A 415 -3.47 -19.01 -4.17
N GLU A 416 -4.18 -18.42 -3.22
CA GLU A 416 -5.03 -17.25 -3.45
C GLU A 416 -4.30 -15.92 -3.16
N GLY A 417 -4.88 -14.80 -3.65
CA GLY A 417 -4.45 -13.43 -3.34
C GLY A 417 -3.28 -12.94 -4.18
N ILE A 418 -2.87 -13.67 -5.22
CA ILE A 418 -1.79 -13.27 -6.12
C ILE A 418 -2.24 -12.12 -7.04
N GLY A 419 -3.53 -12.12 -7.43
CA GLY A 419 -4.07 -11.18 -8.41
C GLY A 419 -3.76 -11.62 -9.84
N GLU A 420 -3.43 -10.65 -10.68
CA GLU A 420 -3.05 -10.89 -12.08
C GLU A 420 -1.63 -11.47 -12.18
N VAL A 421 -1.38 -12.21 -13.26
CA VAL A 421 -0.03 -12.68 -13.62
C VAL A 421 0.70 -11.53 -14.30
N ASP A 422 1.20 -10.61 -13.49
CA ASP A 422 1.79 -9.34 -13.91
C ASP A 422 3.33 -9.31 -13.90
N GLY A 423 3.96 -10.38 -13.42
CA GLY A 423 5.42 -10.47 -13.29
C GLY A 423 5.99 -9.61 -12.16
N LYS A 424 5.17 -9.16 -11.18
CA LYS A 424 5.60 -8.35 -10.03
C LYS A 424 5.59 -9.16 -8.75
N ILE A 425 6.62 -8.98 -7.92
CA ILE A 425 6.69 -9.61 -6.61
C ILE A 425 6.00 -8.70 -5.59
N GLY A 426 4.65 -8.64 -5.66
CA GLY A 426 3.82 -7.92 -4.70
C GLY A 426 3.55 -8.72 -3.42
N ASN A 427 2.81 -8.12 -2.49
CA ASN A 427 2.45 -8.76 -1.21
C ASN A 427 1.70 -10.09 -1.40
N GLY A 428 0.82 -10.19 -2.40
CA GLY A 428 0.10 -11.43 -2.72
C GLY A 428 1.05 -12.54 -3.15
N THR A 429 1.95 -12.27 -4.09
CA THR A 429 2.98 -13.20 -4.55
C THR A 429 3.89 -13.64 -3.39
N ARG A 430 4.32 -12.72 -2.52
CA ARG A 430 5.16 -13.06 -1.35
C ARG A 430 4.42 -13.97 -0.36
N LYS A 431 3.15 -13.68 -0.06
CA LYS A 431 2.32 -14.53 0.83
C LYS A 431 2.13 -15.94 0.25
N ALA A 432 1.84 -16.04 -1.04
CA ALA A 432 1.71 -17.32 -1.72
C ALA A 432 3.04 -18.08 -1.76
N THR A 433 4.16 -17.40 -2.05
CA THR A 433 5.52 -17.95 -1.98
C THR A 433 5.80 -18.56 -0.60
N LYS A 434 5.53 -17.83 0.49
CA LYS A 434 5.73 -18.29 1.85
C LYS A 434 4.93 -19.56 2.16
N LYS A 435 3.64 -19.59 1.78
CA LYS A 435 2.77 -20.76 1.95
C LYS A 435 3.32 -21.98 1.16
N ALA A 436 3.79 -21.74 -0.06
CA ALA A 436 4.37 -22.78 -0.89
C ALA A 436 5.67 -23.32 -0.27
N GLN A 437 6.57 -22.44 0.17
CA GLN A 437 7.80 -22.81 0.87
C GLN A 437 7.52 -23.70 2.09
N LEU A 438 6.54 -23.32 2.94
CA LEU A 438 6.11 -24.13 4.09
C LEU A 438 5.63 -25.51 3.67
N LYS A 439 4.77 -25.59 2.63
CA LYS A 439 4.18 -26.85 2.17
C LYS A 439 5.23 -27.85 1.65
N ILE A 440 6.28 -27.34 1.01
CA ILE A 440 7.34 -28.19 0.39
C ILE A 440 8.62 -28.30 1.23
N GLY A 441 8.57 -27.81 2.50
CA GLY A 441 9.70 -27.91 3.44
C GLY A 441 10.89 -27.02 3.13
N LEU A 442 10.71 -25.93 2.39
CA LEU A 442 11.74 -24.91 2.20
C LEU A 442 11.67 -23.85 3.31
N PRO A 443 12.80 -23.16 3.62
CA PRO A 443 12.76 -22.02 4.53
C PRO A 443 11.77 -20.97 4.06
N ALA A 444 10.78 -20.66 4.90
CA ALA A 444 9.61 -19.85 4.54
C ALA A 444 9.89 -18.34 4.72
N ASP A 445 10.85 -17.81 3.99
CA ASP A 445 11.31 -16.42 4.04
C ASP A 445 10.53 -15.47 3.10
N ALA A 446 9.50 -15.98 2.42
CA ALA A 446 8.67 -15.27 1.45
C ALA A 446 9.44 -14.69 0.25
N TYR A 447 10.70 -15.06 0.03
CA TYR A 447 11.49 -14.63 -1.13
C TYR A 447 11.45 -15.68 -2.23
N PRO A 448 10.99 -15.33 -3.45
CA PRO A 448 10.91 -16.28 -4.56
C PRO A 448 12.30 -16.56 -5.15
N THR A 449 12.57 -17.83 -5.40
CA THR A 449 13.83 -18.32 -5.98
C THR A 449 13.57 -19.24 -7.16
N THR A 450 14.58 -19.48 -8.00
CA THR A 450 14.51 -20.49 -9.07
C THR A 450 14.29 -21.89 -8.49
N GLU A 451 14.91 -22.22 -7.33
CA GLU A 451 14.65 -23.47 -6.63
C GLU A 451 13.16 -23.70 -6.33
N LEU A 452 12.48 -22.65 -5.85
CA LEU A 452 11.03 -22.73 -5.61
C LEU A 452 10.25 -23.04 -6.89
N ILE A 453 10.59 -22.36 -8.00
CA ILE A 453 9.94 -22.60 -9.31
C ILE A 453 10.12 -24.06 -9.73
N ASP A 454 11.34 -24.60 -9.62
CA ASP A 454 11.66 -25.98 -10.02
C ASP A 454 10.90 -27.00 -9.17
N ARG A 455 10.83 -26.79 -7.85
CA ARG A 455 10.03 -27.66 -6.95
C ARG A 455 8.53 -27.61 -7.27
N LEU A 456 7.98 -26.44 -7.60
CA LEU A 456 6.58 -26.30 -7.97
C LEU A 456 6.25 -26.97 -9.33
N ARG A 457 7.20 -26.97 -10.28
CA ARG A 457 7.05 -27.70 -11.58
C ARG A 457 6.93 -29.20 -11.36
N ILE A 458 7.77 -29.79 -10.49
CA ILE A 458 7.75 -31.22 -10.18
C ILE A 458 6.42 -31.61 -9.54
N GLY A 459 5.90 -30.82 -8.58
CA GLY A 459 4.62 -31.08 -7.92
C GLY A 459 3.44 -31.08 -8.89
N THR A 460 3.46 -30.21 -9.91
CA THR A 460 2.40 -30.17 -10.95
C THR A 460 2.46 -31.33 -11.94
N ALA A 461 3.63 -31.91 -12.19
CA ALA A 461 3.79 -33.06 -13.07
C ALA A 461 3.28 -34.36 -12.42
N SER A 462 3.38 -34.49 -11.11
CA SER A 462 2.84 -35.66 -10.37
C SER A 462 1.32 -35.67 -10.26
N ASP A 463 0.67 -34.49 -10.22
CA ASP A 463 -0.80 -34.34 -10.16
C ASP A 463 -1.49 -34.53 -11.52
N SER A 464 -0.76 -34.34 -12.62
CA SER A 464 -1.30 -34.55 -13.99
C SER A 464 -1.28 -36.03 -14.41
N ASN A 465 -0.61 -36.89 -13.67
CA ASN A 465 -0.55 -38.35 -13.90
C ASN A 465 -1.44 -39.17 -12.94
N ARG A 466 -2.31 -38.54 -12.17
CA ARG A 466 -3.36 -39.18 -11.37
C ARG A 466 -4.73 -38.80 -11.96
#